data_3486cf8a3cacdb7fe0d740328f62fcdf
#
_entry.id   3486cf8a3cacdb7fe0d740328f62fcdf
#
_cell.length_a   1.000
_cell.length_b   1.000
_cell.length_c   1.000
_cell.angle_alpha   90.00
_cell.angle_beta   90.00
_cell.angle_gamma   90.00
#
_symmetry.space_group_name_H-M   'P 1'
#
loop_
_entity.id
_entity.type
_entity.pdbx_description
1 polymer ?
#
loop_
_entity_poly.entity_id
_entity_poly.type
_entity_poly.pdbx_seq_one_letter_code
_entity_poly.pdbx_strand_id
1 'polypeptide(L)'
;MHIIESYATHCGLQIDKPWIYDSYFPLNQNHYITLQPSGGADVRDYDYWDEVIFYLKPELDKRGIKIVQLGLAKDRAIDGCLHTHGATTLSQTAYLIKNSMLHLGVDSVGVHMASSYGKKIVGLYCNQWTRSSGPYWSDPKDVVLHEPNRDGVKPSFALNEDPKTINEISAEKVAQSVFDLLGVDYKVPYERVHIGKNYPDINVQNIPTSVARLNNNPLGEHPLIVRMDLHFDEDILSQQLNQMVCVVCTEKALDRVIIKNQRQRIQNLVYYLGKDHDPDFVKFMHTNGIKYTLMTKLKDEELNDIKMDYLDYSFIFKKYVDEEGFEKLKGQDLSNHFYKTRKKILKDGKSYNSVSNVKAGAHMESINDFSFTPIVENEDFWDFLDETYVVKKLD
;
A
#
# COMPACT_ATOMS: atom_id res chain seq x y z
N MET A 1 23.33 24.95 1.38
CA MET A 1 22.52 26.10 1.85
C MET A 1 21.09 25.60 2.04
N HIS A 2 20.49 25.90 3.17
CA HIS A 2 19.08 25.60 3.41
C HIS A 2 18.16 26.57 2.64
N ILE A 3 16.96 26.13 2.23
CA ILE A 3 16.02 26.95 1.45
C ILE A 3 15.66 28.26 2.16
N ILE A 4 15.53 28.23 3.49
CA ILE A 4 15.26 29.41 4.32
C ILE A 4 16.41 30.41 4.25
N GLU A 5 17.67 29.95 4.30
CA GLU A 5 18.84 30.79 4.15
C GLU A 5 18.91 31.43 2.78
N SER A 6 18.56 30.66 1.74
CA SER A 6 18.49 31.17 0.37
C SER A 6 17.46 32.29 0.24
N TYR A 7 16.25 32.09 0.76
CA TYR A 7 15.21 33.12 0.74
C TYR A 7 15.62 34.36 1.54
N ALA A 8 16.16 34.17 2.74
CA ALA A 8 16.60 35.28 3.59
C ALA A 8 17.66 36.12 2.89
N THR A 9 18.64 35.47 2.27
CA THR A 9 19.72 36.15 1.52
C THR A 9 19.15 36.96 0.33
N HIS A 10 18.22 36.36 -0.45
CA HIS A 10 17.65 37.06 -1.60
C HIS A 10 16.71 38.21 -1.21
N CYS A 11 16.04 38.11 -0.07
CA CYS A 11 15.13 39.15 0.42
C CYS A 11 15.82 40.19 1.32
N GLY A 12 17.10 39.98 1.67
CA GLY A 12 17.81 40.85 2.63
C GLY A 12 17.21 40.77 4.06
N LEU A 13 16.71 39.61 4.45
CA LEU A 13 16.07 39.39 5.75
C LEU A 13 16.98 38.63 6.70
N GLN A 14 16.87 38.93 7.99
CA GLN A 14 17.47 38.13 9.05
C GLN A 14 16.55 36.93 9.37
N ILE A 15 17.15 35.76 9.49
CA ILE A 15 16.41 34.56 9.89
C ILE A 15 16.19 34.58 11.39
N ASP A 16 14.95 34.41 11.82
CA ASP A 16 14.57 34.22 13.22
C ASP A 16 13.56 33.06 13.30
N LYS A 17 13.28 32.61 14.52
CA LYS A 17 12.28 31.57 14.78
C LYS A 17 10.88 32.09 14.39
N PRO A 18 10.16 31.42 13.49
CA PRO A 18 8.88 31.91 13.05
C PRO A 18 7.84 31.87 14.16
N TRP A 19 7.02 32.88 14.23
CA TRP A 19 5.79 32.83 15.00
C TRP A 19 4.68 32.26 14.12
N ILE A 20 3.97 31.22 14.64
CA ILE A 20 2.89 30.57 13.94
C ILE A 20 1.60 30.78 14.74
N TYR A 21 0.60 31.35 14.10
CA TYR A 21 -0.72 31.52 14.70
C TYR A 21 -1.39 30.15 14.84
N ASP A 22 -1.83 29.83 16.05
CA ASP A 22 -2.59 28.62 16.35
C ASP A 22 -3.96 28.97 16.93
N SER A 23 -4.98 28.21 16.58
CA SER A 23 -6.34 28.33 17.11
C SER A 23 -6.82 27.00 17.66
N TYR A 24 -7.58 27.07 18.74
CA TYR A 24 -8.07 25.91 19.46
C TYR A 24 -8.85 24.94 18.56
N PHE A 25 -8.59 23.66 18.74
CA PHE A 25 -9.37 22.56 18.18
C PHE A 25 -9.80 21.59 19.30
N PRO A 26 -11.10 21.23 19.39
CA PRO A 26 -11.65 20.41 20.46
C PRO A 26 -11.26 18.91 20.31
N LEU A 27 -10.01 18.57 20.57
CA LEU A 27 -9.56 17.18 20.63
C LEU A 27 -9.67 16.69 22.08
N ASN A 28 -10.50 15.68 22.31
CA ASN A 28 -10.68 15.10 23.64
C ASN A 28 -9.59 14.07 23.97
N GLN A 29 -8.33 14.46 23.77
CA GLN A 29 -7.14 13.63 24.02
C GLN A 29 -5.99 14.52 24.53
N ASN A 30 -5.36 14.10 25.63
CA ASN A 30 -4.25 14.85 26.23
C ASN A 30 -2.87 14.31 25.80
N HIS A 31 -2.79 13.00 25.50
CA HIS A 31 -1.56 12.34 25.12
C HIS A 31 -1.70 11.78 23.71
N TYR A 32 -1.01 12.39 22.77
CA TYR A 32 -1.05 11.97 21.37
C TYR A 32 0.20 12.39 20.61
N ILE A 33 0.45 11.68 19.54
CA ILE A 33 1.34 12.08 18.45
C ILE A 33 0.51 12.50 17.24
N THR A 34 1.03 13.38 16.41
CA THR A 34 0.38 13.75 15.15
C THR A 34 1.02 13.02 13.99
N LEU A 35 0.21 12.58 13.02
CA LEU A 35 0.64 11.95 11.77
C LEU A 35 0.17 12.78 10.58
N GLN A 36 1.09 13.22 9.73
CA GLN A 36 0.76 13.81 8.42
C GLN A 36 1.28 12.92 7.30
N PRO A 37 0.40 12.07 6.71
CA PRO A 37 0.84 11.01 5.77
C PRO A 37 1.14 11.51 4.37
N SER A 38 0.62 12.68 3.96
CA SER A 38 0.74 13.22 2.61
C SER A 38 1.41 14.60 2.60
N GLY A 39 2.25 14.83 1.58
CA GLY A 39 2.98 16.09 1.35
C GLY A 39 2.41 16.94 0.20
N GLY A 40 1.24 16.60 -0.34
CA GLY A 40 0.61 17.31 -1.45
C GLY A 40 1.21 17.03 -2.83
N ALA A 41 2.22 16.16 -2.93
CA ALA A 41 2.78 15.64 -4.16
C ALA A 41 2.89 14.12 -4.04
N ASP A 42 2.50 13.39 -5.07
CA ASP A 42 2.40 11.93 -5.08
C ASP A 42 3.70 11.23 -4.68
N VAL A 43 4.84 11.77 -5.12
CA VAL A 43 6.18 11.29 -4.76
C VAL A 43 6.43 11.24 -3.24
N ARG A 44 5.72 12.06 -2.45
CA ARG A 44 5.87 12.13 -0.99
C ARG A 44 4.83 11.29 -0.25
N ASP A 45 3.89 10.66 -0.95
CA ASP A 45 2.87 9.80 -0.34
C ASP A 45 3.48 8.43 -0.08
N TYR A 46 3.76 8.15 1.19
CA TYR A 46 4.36 6.90 1.63
C TYR A 46 3.31 5.79 1.72
N ASP A 47 3.54 4.69 1.04
CA ASP A 47 2.52 3.64 0.90
C ASP A 47 2.42 2.70 2.12
N TYR A 48 3.40 2.73 3.04
CA TYR A 48 3.49 1.78 4.16
C TYR A 48 3.13 2.39 5.51
N TRP A 49 2.26 3.42 5.54
CA TRP A 49 1.77 3.98 6.80
C TRP A 49 0.99 2.97 7.64
N ASP A 50 0.23 2.06 7.01
CA ASP A 50 -0.50 1.03 7.74
C ASP A 50 0.45 0.08 8.50
N GLU A 51 1.63 -0.18 7.95
CA GLU A 51 2.69 -0.96 8.58
C GLU A 51 3.32 -0.20 9.76
N VAL A 52 3.59 1.09 9.59
CA VAL A 52 4.07 1.94 10.69
C VAL A 52 3.07 1.94 11.84
N ILE A 53 1.78 2.16 11.55
CA ILE A 53 0.72 2.17 12.58
C ILE A 53 0.55 0.79 13.22
N PHE A 54 0.66 -0.30 12.44
CA PHE A 54 0.63 -1.66 12.96
C PHE A 54 1.69 -1.88 14.05
N TYR A 55 2.91 -1.36 13.88
CA TYR A 55 3.95 -1.47 14.88
C TYR A 55 3.76 -0.50 16.06
N LEU A 56 3.28 0.71 15.81
CA LEU A 56 3.15 1.75 16.83
C LEU A 56 1.96 1.52 17.76
N LYS A 57 0.80 1.20 17.19
CA LYS A 57 -0.48 1.25 17.91
C LYS A 57 -0.54 0.40 19.17
N PRO A 58 -0.12 -0.89 19.18
CA PRO A 58 -0.22 -1.73 20.37
C PRO A 58 0.52 -1.16 21.57
N GLU A 59 1.72 -0.63 21.35
CA GLU A 59 2.57 -0.09 22.42
C GLU A 59 2.16 1.32 22.86
N LEU A 60 1.68 2.14 21.93
CA LEU A 60 1.16 3.48 22.25
C LEU A 60 -0.17 3.40 23.00
N ASP A 61 -1.07 2.48 22.59
CA ASP A 61 -2.36 2.29 23.28
C ASP A 61 -2.18 1.81 24.73
N LYS A 62 -1.22 0.92 25.02
CA LYS A 62 -0.86 0.52 26.41
C LYS A 62 -0.47 1.71 27.27
N ARG A 63 0.04 2.79 26.68
CA ARG A 63 0.48 4.02 27.36
C ARG A 63 -0.55 5.14 27.29
N GLY A 64 -1.73 4.88 26.73
CA GLY A 64 -2.77 5.88 26.55
C GLY A 64 -2.43 6.97 25.54
N ILE A 65 -1.45 6.73 24.64
CA ILE A 65 -1.03 7.68 23.60
C ILE A 65 -1.80 7.37 22.33
N LYS A 66 -2.48 8.36 21.77
CA LYS A 66 -3.24 8.23 20.51
C LYS A 66 -2.44 8.78 19.33
N ILE A 67 -2.78 8.28 18.13
CA ILE A 67 -2.24 8.79 16.87
C ILE A 67 -3.32 9.62 16.21
N VAL A 68 -3.05 10.90 15.96
CA VAL A 68 -3.98 11.85 15.35
C VAL A 68 -3.56 12.13 13.92
N GLN A 69 -4.34 11.67 12.97
CA GLN A 69 -4.09 11.91 11.54
C GLN A 69 -4.52 13.32 11.15
N LEU A 70 -3.57 14.09 10.64
CA LEU A 70 -3.76 15.41 10.02
C LEU A 70 -3.81 15.25 8.49
N GLY A 71 -4.26 16.28 7.79
CA GLY A 71 -4.23 16.30 6.32
C GLY A 71 -5.48 16.92 5.70
N LEU A 72 -5.62 16.73 4.39
CA LEU A 72 -6.73 17.22 3.59
C LEU A 72 -7.89 16.21 3.56
N ALA A 73 -9.10 16.65 3.24
CA ALA A 73 -10.27 15.78 3.15
C ALA A 73 -10.14 14.65 2.10
N LYS A 74 -9.30 14.85 1.10
CA LYS A 74 -9.01 13.83 0.06
C LYS A 74 -7.99 12.77 0.49
N ASP A 75 -7.29 13.00 1.60
CA ASP A 75 -6.25 12.06 2.05
C ASP A 75 -6.91 10.78 2.57
N ARG A 76 -6.27 9.65 2.30
CA ARG A 76 -6.76 8.35 2.75
C ARG A 76 -6.78 8.30 4.29
N ALA A 77 -7.88 7.83 4.85
CA ALA A 77 -7.96 7.50 6.26
C ALA A 77 -7.05 6.29 6.57
N ILE A 78 -6.21 6.40 7.60
CA ILE A 78 -5.33 5.33 8.03
C ILE A 78 -5.92 4.66 9.27
N ASP A 79 -6.18 3.38 9.20
CA ASP A 79 -6.76 2.61 10.28
C ASP A 79 -5.91 2.69 11.56
N GLY A 80 -6.59 2.79 12.70
CA GLY A 80 -5.91 2.92 13.99
C GLY A 80 -5.58 4.35 14.43
N CYS A 81 -5.85 5.35 13.58
CA CYS A 81 -5.71 6.76 13.89
C CYS A 81 -7.02 7.42 14.30
N LEU A 82 -6.93 8.51 15.05
CA LEU A 82 -8.02 9.47 15.21
C LEU A 82 -7.99 10.44 14.03
N HIS A 83 -9.04 10.47 13.25
CA HIS A 83 -9.08 11.24 12.00
C HIS A 83 -9.51 12.69 12.25
N THR A 84 -8.63 13.64 11.97
CA THR A 84 -8.93 15.09 11.94
C THR A 84 -8.64 15.69 10.56
N HIS A 85 -8.19 14.87 9.60
CA HIS A 85 -7.93 15.30 8.23
C HIS A 85 -9.22 15.82 7.57
N GLY A 86 -9.12 16.96 6.89
CA GLY A 86 -10.28 17.67 6.32
C GLY A 86 -11.18 18.40 7.33
N ALA A 87 -11.00 18.20 8.64
CA ALA A 87 -11.81 18.83 9.68
C ALA A 87 -11.13 20.03 10.35
N THR A 88 -9.85 20.29 10.04
CA THR A 88 -9.06 21.36 10.66
C THR A 88 -8.67 22.44 9.66
N THR A 89 -8.69 23.70 10.10
CA THR A 89 -7.98 24.78 9.42
C THR A 89 -6.47 24.67 9.66
N LEU A 90 -5.66 25.40 8.90
CA LEU A 90 -4.19 25.38 9.07
C LEU A 90 -3.77 25.81 10.50
N SER A 91 -4.46 26.81 11.08
CA SER A 91 -4.20 27.25 12.45
C SER A 91 -4.62 26.21 13.50
N GLN A 92 -5.67 25.45 13.26
CA GLN A 92 -6.08 24.35 14.13
C GLN A 92 -5.13 23.15 14.00
N THR A 93 -4.63 22.88 12.79
CA THR A 93 -3.52 21.91 12.59
C THR A 93 -2.28 22.31 13.37
N ALA A 94 -1.91 23.60 13.33
CA ALA A 94 -0.81 24.14 14.12
C ALA A 94 -1.04 23.94 15.63
N TYR A 95 -2.25 24.15 16.13
CA TYR A 95 -2.62 23.88 17.53
C TYR A 95 -2.43 22.40 17.89
N LEU A 96 -2.90 21.48 17.04
CA LEU A 96 -2.73 20.04 17.26
C LEU A 96 -1.25 19.63 17.31
N ILE A 97 -0.41 20.14 16.39
CA ILE A 97 1.02 19.88 16.38
C ILE A 97 1.68 20.46 17.62
N LYS A 98 1.37 21.71 18.00
CA LYS A 98 1.90 22.40 19.19
C LYS A 98 1.69 21.61 20.47
N ASN A 99 0.53 20.97 20.61
CA ASN A 99 0.16 20.23 21.82
C ASN A 99 0.46 18.72 21.74
N SER A 100 0.99 18.22 20.61
CA SER A 100 1.40 16.82 20.46
C SER A 100 2.72 16.53 21.21
N MET A 101 2.96 15.26 21.51
CA MET A 101 4.22 14.78 22.07
C MET A 101 5.30 14.69 21.00
N LEU A 102 4.91 14.35 19.77
CA LEU A 102 5.79 14.14 18.63
C LEU A 102 4.98 14.36 17.33
N HIS A 103 5.63 14.86 16.30
CA HIS A 103 5.09 14.90 14.94
C HIS A 103 5.77 13.86 14.05
N LEU A 104 4.98 13.01 13.42
CA LEU A 104 5.39 12.01 12.43
C LEU A 104 4.82 12.42 11.08
N GLY A 105 5.61 12.44 10.02
CA GLY A 105 5.07 12.76 8.70
C GLY A 105 6.11 12.83 7.59
N VAL A 106 5.62 13.12 6.39
CA VAL A 106 6.46 13.34 5.21
C VAL A 106 6.92 14.80 5.15
N ASP A 107 7.85 15.12 4.24
CA ASP A 107 8.26 16.50 3.93
C ASP A 107 7.06 17.38 3.55
N SER A 108 6.56 18.14 4.51
CA SER A 108 5.35 18.93 4.43
C SER A 108 5.36 20.09 5.44
N VAL A 109 4.33 20.93 5.39
CA VAL A 109 4.17 22.07 6.31
C VAL A 109 4.15 21.65 7.78
N GLY A 110 3.64 20.45 8.10
CA GLY A 110 3.56 19.94 9.48
C GLY A 110 4.93 19.78 10.14
N VAL A 111 5.92 19.26 9.41
CA VAL A 111 7.30 19.14 9.89
C VAL A 111 7.89 20.51 10.26
N HIS A 112 7.64 21.54 9.45
CA HIS A 112 8.14 22.89 9.70
C HIS A 112 7.42 23.58 10.87
N MET A 113 6.11 23.35 11.02
CA MET A 113 5.36 23.79 12.21
C MET A 113 5.90 23.12 13.48
N ALA A 114 6.09 21.80 13.44
CA ALA A 114 6.64 21.05 14.57
C ALA A 114 8.02 21.57 14.98
N SER A 115 8.88 21.84 13.98
CA SER A 115 10.20 22.47 14.18
C SER A 115 10.09 23.82 14.89
N SER A 116 9.17 24.68 14.43
CA SER A 116 8.96 26.00 15.03
C SER A 116 8.49 25.93 16.49
N TYR A 117 7.75 24.88 16.83
CA TYR A 117 7.28 24.64 18.21
C TYR A 117 8.28 23.87 19.06
N GLY A 118 9.43 23.45 18.50
CA GLY A 118 10.43 22.64 19.23
C GLY A 118 9.92 21.25 19.59
N LYS A 119 9.11 20.65 18.72
CA LYS A 119 8.58 19.30 18.91
C LYS A 119 9.56 18.25 18.43
N LYS A 120 9.46 17.05 19.01
CA LYS A 120 10.10 15.85 18.48
C LYS A 120 9.53 15.52 17.10
N ILE A 121 10.40 15.15 16.16
CA ILE A 121 10.02 14.96 14.76
C ILE A 121 10.60 13.66 14.23
N VAL A 122 9.75 12.83 13.62
CA VAL A 122 10.16 11.79 12.69
C VAL A 122 9.66 12.17 11.31
N GLY A 123 10.58 12.45 10.38
CA GLY A 123 10.26 12.95 9.05
C GLY A 123 10.76 12.02 7.94
N LEU A 124 9.95 11.82 6.89
CA LEU A 124 10.29 11.05 5.71
C LEU A 124 10.52 12.00 4.52
N TYR A 125 11.68 11.86 3.89
CA TYR A 125 12.12 12.70 2.77
C TYR A 125 12.53 11.83 1.59
N CYS A 126 12.19 12.23 0.37
CA CYS A 126 12.52 11.46 -0.83
C CYS A 126 13.08 12.32 -1.97
N ASN A 127 12.32 13.27 -2.46
CA ASN A 127 12.64 14.02 -3.68
C ASN A 127 13.50 15.27 -3.46
N GLN A 128 13.92 15.52 -2.22
CA GLN A 128 14.81 16.65 -1.86
C GLN A 128 15.83 16.21 -0.81
N TRP A 129 16.90 17.00 -0.64
CA TRP A 129 17.88 16.80 0.40
C TRP A 129 17.33 17.29 1.75
N THR A 130 17.38 16.47 2.79
CA THR A 130 17.03 16.88 4.17
C THR A 130 17.81 18.11 4.64
N ARG A 131 19.10 18.21 4.28
CA ARG A 131 19.93 19.38 4.56
C ARG A 131 19.45 20.69 3.93
N SER A 132 18.61 20.59 2.87
CA SER A 132 18.13 21.77 2.13
C SER A 132 16.70 22.16 2.53
N SER A 133 15.87 21.20 2.92
CA SER A 133 14.44 21.41 3.22
C SER A 133 13.99 20.85 4.57
N GLY A 134 14.90 20.35 5.38
CA GLY A 134 14.55 19.77 6.68
C GLY A 134 14.06 20.78 7.73
N PRO A 135 13.71 20.31 8.95
CA PRO A 135 13.20 21.14 10.03
C PRO A 135 14.30 22.07 10.60
N TYR A 136 14.31 23.32 10.16
CA TYR A 136 15.40 24.27 10.38
C TYR A 136 15.64 24.68 11.84
N TRP A 137 14.56 24.83 12.63
CA TRP A 137 14.64 25.35 14.01
C TRP A 137 14.65 24.26 15.09
N SER A 138 14.78 23.01 14.70
CA SER A 138 14.78 21.88 15.64
C SER A 138 16.16 21.65 16.27
N ASP A 139 16.15 21.16 17.51
CA ASP A 139 17.35 20.56 18.11
C ASP A 139 17.62 19.20 17.42
N PRO A 140 18.84 18.94 16.94
CA PRO A 140 19.17 17.66 16.28
C PRO A 140 18.85 16.42 17.12
N LYS A 141 18.87 16.49 18.44
CA LYS A 141 18.52 15.36 19.33
C LYS A 141 17.03 15.00 19.32
N ASP A 142 16.16 15.93 18.91
CA ASP A 142 14.72 15.77 18.87
C ASP A 142 14.20 15.44 17.45
N VAL A 143 15.10 15.16 16.49
CA VAL A 143 14.75 14.93 15.10
C VAL A 143 15.40 13.68 14.54
N VAL A 144 14.60 12.84 13.92
CA VAL A 144 15.05 11.74 13.07
C VAL A 144 14.45 11.91 11.69
N LEU A 145 15.31 11.99 10.67
CA LEU A 145 14.90 12.11 9.28
C LEU A 145 15.32 10.86 8.50
N HIS A 146 14.37 10.24 7.86
CA HIS A 146 14.60 9.09 7.01
C HIS A 146 14.64 9.51 5.55
N GLU A 147 15.64 9.02 4.83
CA GLU A 147 15.80 9.17 3.39
C GLU A 147 16.00 7.79 2.75
N PRO A 148 15.59 7.60 1.48
CA PRO A 148 15.94 6.40 0.74
C PRO A 148 17.46 6.30 0.58
N ASN A 149 17.97 5.07 0.42
CA ASN A 149 19.36 4.88 0.07
C ASN A 149 19.59 5.28 -1.39
N ARG A 150 20.37 6.34 -1.61
CA ARG A 150 20.60 6.86 -2.96
C ARG A 150 21.91 6.44 -3.59
N ASP A 151 22.76 5.68 -2.89
CA ASP A 151 24.10 5.29 -3.37
C ASP A 151 24.88 6.42 -4.07
N GLY A 152 24.75 7.64 -3.52
CA GLY A 152 25.39 8.84 -4.05
C GLY A 152 24.61 9.57 -5.17
N VAL A 153 23.50 9.04 -5.63
CA VAL A 153 22.63 9.69 -6.62
C VAL A 153 21.87 10.86 -5.96
N LYS A 154 21.75 11.97 -6.67
CA LYS A 154 20.96 13.12 -6.19
C LYS A 154 19.46 12.81 -6.18
N PRO A 155 18.66 13.47 -5.31
CA PRO A 155 17.20 13.41 -5.35
C PRO A 155 16.67 13.81 -6.73
N SER A 156 15.51 13.30 -7.06
CA SER A 156 14.85 13.55 -8.36
C SER A 156 14.41 15.00 -8.54
N PHE A 157 14.06 15.69 -7.46
CA PHE A 157 13.36 16.98 -7.45
C PHE A 157 12.04 16.96 -8.25
N ALA A 158 11.54 15.78 -8.56
CA ALA A 158 10.29 15.57 -9.29
C ALA A 158 9.07 15.61 -8.35
N LEU A 159 7.89 15.78 -8.92
CA LEU A 159 6.62 15.68 -8.21
C LEU A 159 6.05 14.26 -8.25
N ASN A 160 6.52 13.45 -9.21
CA ASN A 160 6.12 12.06 -9.39
C ASN A 160 7.36 11.18 -9.60
N GLU A 161 7.32 9.98 -9.06
CA GLU A 161 8.34 8.94 -9.24
C GLU A 161 7.64 7.58 -9.43
N ASP A 162 8.17 6.74 -10.32
CA ASP A 162 7.74 5.35 -10.49
C ASP A 162 8.99 4.47 -10.73
N PRO A 163 9.35 3.60 -9.78
CA PRO A 163 8.77 3.45 -8.44
C PRO A 163 9.07 4.64 -7.51
N LYS A 164 8.21 4.88 -6.51
CA LYS A 164 8.40 5.94 -5.51
C LYS A 164 9.57 5.60 -4.59
N THR A 165 10.61 6.43 -4.59
CA THR A 165 11.80 6.21 -3.75
C THR A 165 11.51 6.32 -2.25
N ILE A 166 10.46 7.04 -1.83
CA ILE A 166 10.05 7.11 -0.43
C ILE A 166 9.71 5.71 0.13
N ASN A 167 9.29 4.78 -0.70
CA ASN A 167 8.94 3.42 -0.32
C ASN A 167 10.16 2.53 0.01
N GLU A 168 11.38 2.99 -0.27
CA GLU A 168 12.60 2.34 0.20
C GLU A 168 12.78 2.49 1.71
N ILE A 169 12.16 3.50 2.32
CA ILE A 169 12.21 3.73 3.75
C ILE A 169 11.45 2.59 4.48
N SER A 170 12.12 1.96 5.46
CA SER A 170 11.54 0.85 6.21
C SER A 170 10.53 1.33 7.24
N ALA A 171 9.32 0.75 7.24
CA ALA A 171 8.27 1.06 8.22
C ALA A 171 8.73 0.71 9.65
N GLU A 172 9.49 -0.37 9.82
CA GLU A 172 10.07 -0.80 11.09
C GLU A 172 11.01 0.25 11.67
N LYS A 173 11.89 0.82 10.82
CA LYS A 173 12.82 1.88 11.23
C LYS A 173 12.09 3.17 11.60
N VAL A 174 11.04 3.51 10.84
CA VAL A 174 10.20 4.68 11.15
C VAL A 174 9.52 4.51 12.51
N ALA A 175 8.91 3.35 12.75
CA ALA A 175 8.26 3.04 14.03
C ALA A 175 9.26 3.02 15.18
N GLN A 176 10.44 2.42 15.00
CA GLN A 176 11.50 2.41 16.01
C GLN A 176 11.92 3.83 16.38
N SER A 177 12.10 4.72 15.41
CA SER A 177 12.47 6.12 15.67
C SER A 177 11.43 6.88 16.48
N VAL A 178 10.13 6.55 16.30
CA VAL A 178 9.07 7.14 17.15
C VAL A 178 9.21 6.66 18.59
N PHE A 179 9.46 5.36 18.82
CA PHE A 179 9.68 4.83 20.18
C PHE A 179 10.90 5.44 20.83
N ASP A 180 12.02 5.50 20.12
CA ASP A 180 13.28 6.06 20.62
C ASP A 180 13.11 7.53 21.04
N LEU A 181 12.51 8.36 20.19
CA LEU A 181 12.24 9.76 20.50
C LEU A 181 11.25 9.93 21.65
N LEU A 182 10.23 9.06 21.77
CA LEU A 182 9.29 9.11 22.89
C LEU A 182 9.91 8.59 24.21
N GLY A 183 11.08 7.94 24.15
CA GLY A 183 11.70 7.28 25.31
C GLY A 183 10.95 6.01 25.73
N VAL A 184 10.34 5.34 24.77
CA VAL A 184 9.63 4.07 24.98
C VAL A 184 10.63 2.93 24.80
N ASP A 185 10.87 2.17 25.87
CA ASP A 185 11.73 0.98 25.83
C ASP A 185 10.97 -0.18 25.15
N TYR A 186 11.00 -0.19 23.83
CA TYR A 186 10.42 -1.21 22.98
C TYR A 186 11.21 -1.31 21.68
N LYS A 187 11.51 -2.52 21.26
CA LYS A 187 12.13 -2.80 19.97
C LYS A 187 11.09 -3.42 19.04
N VAL A 188 10.98 -2.87 17.84
CA VAL A 188 10.17 -3.47 16.79
C VAL A 188 10.72 -4.85 16.47
N PRO A 189 9.93 -5.93 16.63
CA PRO A 189 10.44 -7.30 16.58
C PRO A 189 10.60 -7.84 15.18
N TYR A 190 10.56 -7.00 14.16
CA TYR A 190 10.63 -7.39 12.76
C TYR A 190 11.64 -6.54 11.98
N GLU A 191 12.24 -7.16 10.98
CA GLU A 191 13.06 -6.50 9.98
C GLU A 191 12.50 -6.81 8.59
N ARG A 192 12.33 -5.77 7.77
CA ARG A 192 11.89 -5.90 6.38
C ARG A 192 12.93 -6.64 5.55
N VAL A 193 12.51 -7.72 4.90
CA VAL A 193 13.34 -8.50 3.99
C VAL A 193 13.01 -8.17 2.55
N HIS A 194 11.73 -8.13 2.18
CA HIS A 194 11.30 -7.91 0.81
C HIS A 194 9.93 -7.23 0.76
N ILE A 195 9.70 -6.45 -0.29
CA ILE A 195 8.38 -5.92 -0.65
C ILE A 195 8.17 -6.15 -2.14
N GLY A 196 7.12 -6.86 -2.49
CA GLY A 196 6.70 -7.04 -3.86
C GLY A 196 6.17 -5.74 -4.47
N LYS A 197 6.39 -5.55 -5.76
CA LYS A 197 6.01 -4.34 -6.49
C LYS A 197 4.51 -4.04 -6.40
N ASN A 198 3.66 -5.07 -6.39
CA ASN A 198 2.20 -4.94 -6.36
C ASN A 198 1.62 -5.06 -4.94
N TYR A 199 2.45 -5.03 -3.90
CA TYR A 199 1.99 -5.08 -2.51
C TYR A 199 1.04 -3.93 -2.13
N PRO A 200 1.25 -2.67 -2.57
CA PRO A 200 0.37 -1.56 -2.22
C PRO A 200 -1.07 -1.71 -2.70
N ASP A 201 -1.31 -2.55 -3.72
CA ASP A 201 -2.61 -2.72 -4.33
C ASP A 201 -3.58 -3.47 -3.40
N ILE A 202 -4.71 -2.84 -3.10
CA ILE A 202 -5.78 -3.45 -2.31
C ILE A 202 -6.78 -4.09 -3.25
N ASN A 203 -7.06 -5.39 -3.07
CA ASN A 203 -8.18 -6.02 -3.76
C ASN A 203 -8.77 -7.19 -2.96
N VAL A 204 -10.02 -7.55 -3.26
CA VAL A 204 -10.65 -8.77 -2.77
C VAL A 204 -10.96 -9.66 -3.95
N GLN A 205 -10.59 -10.92 -3.82
CA GLN A 205 -10.79 -11.96 -4.79
C GLN A 205 -11.81 -12.97 -4.24
N ASN A 206 -12.68 -13.50 -5.08
CA ASN A 206 -13.57 -14.61 -4.75
C ASN A 206 -13.20 -15.83 -5.59
N ILE A 207 -12.90 -16.94 -4.94
CA ILE A 207 -12.90 -18.26 -5.59
C ILE A 207 -14.36 -18.70 -5.66
N PRO A 208 -14.95 -18.87 -6.84
CA PRO A 208 -16.39 -19.02 -7.00
C PRO A 208 -16.89 -20.42 -6.64
N THR A 209 -16.65 -20.83 -5.38
CA THR A 209 -17.33 -21.98 -4.75
C THR A 209 -18.64 -21.56 -4.10
N SER A 210 -18.80 -20.27 -3.85
CA SER A 210 -20.02 -19.61 -3.37
C SER A 210 -20.03 -18.15 -3.77
N VAL A 211 -21.21 -17.52 -3.75
CA VAL A 211 -21.36 -16.08 -4.02
C VAL A 211 -20.81 -15.28 -2.85
N ALA A 212 -19.86 -14.39 -3.13
CA ALA A 212 -19.30 -13.50 -2.14
C ALA A 212 -20.33 -12.42 -1.72
N ARG A 213 -20.54 -12.29 -0.41
CA ARG A 213 -21.36 -11.23 0.19
C ARG A 213 -20.43 -10.30 0.96
N LEU A 214 -20.20 -9.10 0.44
CA LEU A 214 -19.37 -8.09 1.08
C LEU A 214 -20.28 -7.17 1.90
N ASN A 215 -20.53 -7.55 3.14
CA ASN A 215 -21.15 -6.66 4.12
C ASN A 215 -20.07 -5.71 4.62
N ASN A 216 -20.24 -4.39 4.46
CA ASN A 216 -19.22 -3.35 4.73
C ASN A 216 -18.00 -3.51 3.82
N ASN A 217 -18.15 -3.05 2.60
CA ASN A 217 -17.16 -3.17 1.53
C ASN A 217 -15.75 -2.70 1.97
N PRO A 218 -14.80 -3.59 2.31
CA PRO A 218 -13.44 -3.22 2.67
C PRO A 218 -12.65 -2.70 1.48
N LEU A 219 -13.24 -2.77 0.27
CA LEU A 219 -12.62 -2.45 -1.01
C LEU A 219 -12.80 -0.99 -1.42
N GLY A 220 -13.63 -0.23 -0.71
CA GLY A 220 -14.01 1.08 -1.21
C GLY A 220 -14.63 0.97 -2.61
N GLU A 221 -14.02 1.62 -3.61
CA GLU A 221 -14.48 1.63 -5.00
C GLU A 221 -13.91 0.49 -5.88
N HIS A 222 -13.06 -0.39 -5.33
CA HIS A 222 -12.44 -1.47 -6.09
C HIS A 222 -13.43 -2.59 -6.41
N PRO A 223 -13.44 -3.12 -7.64
CA PRO A 223 -14.30 -4.23 -8.02
C PRO A 223 -13.85 -5.54 -7.38
N LEU A 224 -14.80 -6.43 -7.13
CA LEU A 224 -14.49 -7.80 -6.74
C LEU A 224 -13.85 -8.54 -7.92
N ILE A 225 -12.79 -9.29 -7.66
CA ILE A 225 -12.13 -10.15 -8.66
C ILE A 225 -12.65 -11.58 -8.50
N VAL A 226 -13.33 -12.13 -9.50
CA VAL A 226 -13.80 -13.52 -9.49
C VAL A 226 -12.76 -14.40 -10.17
N ARG A 227 -12.21 -15.35 -9.43
CA ARG A 227 -11.08 -16.22 -9.80
C ARG A 227 -11.57 -17.55 -10.40
N MET A 228 -12.16 -17.49 -11.62
CA MET A 228 -12.58 -18.67 -12.37
C MET A 228 -11.39 -19.56 -12.79
N ASP A 229 -10.19 -19.02 -12.78
CA ASP A 229 -8.92 -19.74 -12.98
C ASP A 229 -8.60 -20.69 -11.82
N LEU A 230 -9.08 -20.40 -10.60
CA LEU A 230 -8.86 -21.25 -9.42
C LEU A 230 -10.00 -22.25 -9.16
N HIS A 231 -11.21 -21.89 -9.56
CA HIS A 231 -12.39 -22.77 -9.54
C HIS A 231 -13.37 -22.33 -10.62
N PHE A 232 -13.76 -23.25 -11.50
CA PHE A 232 -14.61 -22.92 -12.64
C PHE A 232 -16.05 -23.30 -12.37
N ASP A 233 -16.90 -22.29 -12.10
CA ASP A 233 -18.33 -22.46 -11.87
C ASP A 233 -19.09 -21.26 -12.45
N GLU A 234 -19.73 -21.47 -13.61
CA GLU A 234 -20.43 -20.42 -14.34
C GLU A 234 -21.77 -20.03 -13.72
N ASP A 235 -22.40 -20.94 -12.97
CA ASP A 235 -23.66 -20.65 -12.26
C ASP A 235 -23.37 -19.67 -11.12
N ILE A 236 -22.31 -19.91 -10.34
CA ILE A 236 -21.89 -19.01 -9.30
C ILE A 236 -21.38 -17.67 -9.87
N LEU A 237 -20.65 -17.70 -10.99
CA LEU A 237 -20.26 -16.48 -11.69
C LEU A 237 -21.47 -15.64 -12.07
N SER A 238 -22.49 -16.26 -12.70
CA SER A 238 -23.71 -15.57 -13.12
C SER A 238 -24.45 -14.95 -11.93
N GLN A 239 -24.56 -15.67 -10.81
CA GLN A 239 -25.16 -15.16 -9.59
C GLN A 239 -24.37 -13.99 -9.01
N GLN A 240 -23.02 -14.05 -9.04
CA GLN A 240 -22.15 -12.99 -8.55
C GLN A 240 -22.28 -11.71 -9.39
N LEU A 241 -22.29 -11.85 -10.72
CA LEU A 241 -22.47 -10.74 -11.64
C LEU A 241 -23.85 -10.07 -11.51
N ASN A 242 -24.90 -10.81 -11.12
CA ASN A 242 -26.20 -10.22 -10.82
C ASN A 242 -26.18 -9.29 -9.60
N GLN A 243 -25.24 -9.49 -8.66
CA GLN A 243 -25.15 -8.68 -7.44
C GLN A 243 -24.27 -7.45 -7.59
N MET A 244 -23.13 -7.55 -8.27
CA MET A 244 -22.18 -6.45 -8.38
C MET A 244 -21.34 -6.49 -9.64
N VAL A 245 -20.67 -5.38 -9.94
CA VAL A 245 -19.66 -5.30 -11.00
C VAL A 245 -18.40 -6.03 -10.57
N CYS A 246 -17.84 -6.88 -11.43
CA CYS A 246 -16.67 -7.70 -11.14
C CYS A 246 -15.60 -7.57 -12.23
N VAL A 247 -14.36 -7.85 -11.84
CA VAL A 247 -13.31 -8.33 -12.76
C VAL A 247 -13.36 -9.85 -12.74
N VAL A 248 -13.28 -10.51 -13.90
CA VAL A 248 -13.33 -11.96 -14.01
C VAL A 248 -12.00 -12.47 -14.53
N CYS A 249 -11.33 -13.38 -13.81
CA CYS A 249 -10.09 -14.02 -14.24
C CYS A 249 -10.38 -15.47 -14.62
N THR A 250 -10.00 -15.91 -15.81
CA THR A 250 -10.24 -17.28 -16.31
C THR A 250 -9.14 -17.77 -17.23
N GLU A 251 -8.89 -19.08 -17.21
CA GLU A 251 -8.03 -19.79 -18.16
C GLU A 251 -8.86 -20.50 -19.25
N LYS A 252 -10.18 -20.65 -19.03
CA LYS A 252 -11.10 -21.31 -19.96
C LYS A 252 -12.07 -20.31 -20.56
N ALA A 253 -12.51 -20.59 -21.78
CA ALA A 253 -13.60 -19.85 -22.37
C ALA A 253 -14.88 -20.00 -21.52
N LEU A 254 -15.57 -18.88 -21.32
CA LEU A 254 -16.83 -18.81 -20.58
C LEU A 254 -18.02 -18.89 -21.53
N ASP A 255 -19.18 -19.29 -21.01
CA ASP A 255 -20.42 -19.30 -21.80
C ASP A 255 -20.70 -17.92 -22.40
N ARG A 256 -20.80 -17.90 -23.74
CA ARG A 256 -20.93 -16.67 -24.51
C ARG A 256 -22.25 -15.93 -24.25
N VAL A 257 -23.30 -16.67 -23.85
CA VAL A 257 -24.61 -16.08 -23.52
C VAL A 257 -24.54 -15.36 -22.17
N ILE A 258 -23.94 -15.99 -21.17
CA ILE A 258 -23.73 -15.37 -19.86
C ILE A 258 -22.94 -14.07 -20.01
N ILE A 259 -21.78 -14.13 -20.68
CA ILE A 259 -20.90 -12.97 -20.84
C ILE A 259 -21.57 -11.84 -21.63
N LYS A 260 -22.30 -12.16 -22.71
CA LYS A 260 -23.01 -11.17 -23.51
C LYS A 260 -24.13 -10.49 -22.72
N ASN A 261 -24.90 -11.25 -21.97
CA ASN A 261 -26.01 -10.73 -21.16
C ASN A 261 -25.53 -9.90 -19.98
N GLN A 262 -24.39 -10.26 -19.38
CA GLN A 262 -23.81 -9.62 -18.20
C GLN A 262 -22.69 -8.61 -18.50
N ARG A 263 -22.48 -8.25 -19.78
CA ARG A 263 -21.33 -7.42 -20.20
C ARG A 263 -21.16 -6.12 -19.43
N GLN A 264 -22.26 -5.49 -18.98
CA GLN A 264 -22.23 -4.25 -18.21
C GLN A 264 -21.80 -4.47 -16.75
N ARG A 265 -21.83 -5.70 -16.28
CA ARG A 265 -21.40 -6.11 -14.94
C ARG A 265 -19.95 -6.61 -14.92
N ILE A 266 -19.35 -6.78 -16.11
CA ILE A 266 -17.94 -7.17 -16.25
C ILE A 266 -17.14 -5.91 -16.51
N GLN A 267 -16.39 -5.46 -15.51
CA GLN A 267 -15.51 -4.30 -15.64
C GLN A 267 -14.32 -4.63 -16.55
N ASN A 268 -13.75 -5.84 -16.39
CA ASN A 268 -12.71 -6.39 -17.23
C ASN A 268 -12.72 -7.92 -17.13
N LEU A 269 -12.42 -8.60 -18.23
CA LEU A 269 -12.23 -10.04 -18.28
C LEU A 269 -10.75 -10.34 -18.53
N VAL A 270 -10.04 -10.85 -17.53
CA VAL A 270 -8.65 -11.27 -17.65
C VAL A 270 -8.62 -12.70 -18.13
N TYR A 271 -8.23 -12.91 -19.39
CA TYR A 271 -8.13 -14.23 -20.00
C TYR A 271 -6.67 -14.67 -20.02
N TYR A 272 -6.37 -15.75 -19.31
CA TYR A 272 -5.03 -16.33 -19.29
C TYR A 272 -4.82 -17.24 -20.49
N LEU A 273 -3.94 -16.82 -21.38
CA LEU A 273 -3.57 -17.62 -22.55
C LEU A 273 -2.58 -18.71 -22.14
N GLY A 274 -3.02 -19.95 -22.23
CA GLY A 274 -2.23 -21.17 -22.18
C GLY A 274 -2.04 -21.76 -23.59
N LYS A 275 -1.42 -22.95 -23.68
CA LYS A 275 -1.26 -23.66 -24.96
C LYS A 275 -2.59 -24.05 -25.61
N ASP A 276 -3.59 -24.37 -24.79
CA ASP A 276 -4.90 -24.85 -25.22
C ASP A 276 -5.98 -23.74 -25.09
N HIS A 277 -5.60 -22.47 -25.24
CA HIS A 277 -6.55 -21.35 -25.20
C HIS A 277 -7.51 -21.38 -26.41
N ASP A 278 -8.68 -20.75 -26.28
CA ASP A 278 -9.71 -20.64 -27.33
C ASP A 278 -9.60 -19.29 -28.08
N PRO A 279 -9.04 -19.25 -29.31
CA PRO A 279 -8.94 -18.02 -30.08
C PRO A 279 -10.30 -17.44 -30.47
N ASP A 280 -11.31 -18.31 -30.70
CA ASP A 280 -12.66 -17.86 -31.04
C ASP A 280 -13.35 -17.16 -29.88
N PHE A 281 -12.96 -17.46 -28.65
CA PHE A 281 -13.44 -16.74 -27.48
C PHE A 281 -12.88 -15.33 -27.42
N VAL A 282 -11.61 -15.13 -27.74
CA VAL A 282 -11.00 -13.79 -27.84
C VAL A 282 -11.69 -12.95 -28.93
N LYS A 283 -11.89 -13.53 -30.10
CA LYS A 283 -12.63 -12.90 -31.21
C LYS A 283 -14.05 -12.55 -30.79
N PHE A 284 -14.74 -13.44 -30.08
CA PHE A 284 -16.06 -13.18 -29.53
C PHE A 284 -16.07 -12.00 -28.57
N MET A 285 -15.14 -11.93 -27.62
CA MET A 285 -15.05 -10.82 -26.68
C MET A 285 -14.86 -9.49 -27.42
N HIS A 286 -13.92 -9.46 -28.37
CA HIS A 286 -13.62 -8.27 -29.16
C HIS A 286 -14.86 -7.81 -29.98
N THR A 287 -15.50 -8.72 -30.71
CA THR A 287 -16.64 -8.41 -31.57
C THR A 287 -17.87 -7.93 -30.78
N ASN A 288 -18.05 -8.40 -29.53
CA ASN A 288 -19.20 -8.03 -28.71
C ASN A 288 -18.90 -6.86 -27.74
N GLY A 289 -17.73 -6.22 -27.86
CA GLY A 289 -17.36 -5.07 -27.05
C GLY A 289 -17.22 -5.38 -25.55
N ILE A 290 -16.83 -6.61 -25.23
CA ILE A 290 -16.45 -6.98 -23.86
C ILE A 290 -15.07 -6.37 -23.58
N LYS A 291 -14.91 -5.72 -22.45
CA LYS A 291 -13.58 -5.25 -22.01
C LYS A 291 -12.77 -6.46 -21.53
N TYR A 292 -11.59 -6.68 -22.09
CA TYR A 292 -10.75 -7.80 -21.73
C TYR A 292 -9.27 -7.43 -21.72
N THR A 293 -8.50 -8.23 -21.01
CA THR A 293 -7.03 -8.20 -20.96
C THR A 293 -6.54 -9.61 -21.20
N LEU A 294 -5.63 -9.78 -22.17
CA LEU A 294 -4.94 -11.05 -22.40
C LEU A 294 -3.69 -11.10 -21.53
N MET A 295 -3.57 -12.13 -20.71
CA MET A 295 -2.39 -12.38 -19.88
C MET A 295 -1.81 -13.76 -20.17
N THR A 296 -0.52 -13.95 -19.93
CA THR A 296 0.12 -15.25 -20.10
C THR A 296 1.23 -15.47 -19.08
N LYS A 297 1.46 -16.76 -18.76
CA LYS A 297 2.64 -17.27 -18.04
C LYS A 297 3.60 -17.98 -18.98
N LEU A 298 3.30 -18.07 -20.27
CA LEU A 298 4.13 -18.75 -21.26
C LEU A 298 5.48 -18.05 -21.41
N LYS A 299 6.51 -18.85 -21.74
CA LYS A 299 7.85 -18.34 -22.08
C LYS A 299 7.83 -17.61 -23.42
N ASP A 300 8.84 -16.76 -23.66
CA ASP A 300 8.89 -15.93 -24.88
C ASP A 300 8.85 -16.75 -26.18
N GLU A 301 9.49 -17.91 -26.18
CA GLU A 301 9.49 -18.83 -27.33
C GLU A 301 8.08 -19.31 -27.66
N GLU A 302 7.34 -19.79 -26.67
CA GLU A 302 5.94 -20.25 -26.80
C GLU A 302 4.97 -19.11 -27.13
N LEU A 303 5.24 -17.93 -26.57
CA LEU A 303 4.41 -16.74 -26.81
C LEU A 303 4.55 -16.21 -28.24
N ASN A 304 5.73 -16.33 -28.85
CA ASN A 304 5.95 -15.84 -30.22
C ASN A 304 5.06 -16.53 -31.23
N ASP A 305 4.72 -17.79 -31.02
CA ASP A 305 3.81 -18.54 -31.90
C ASP A 305 2.36 -18.03 -31.84
N ILE A 306 1.96 -17.44 -30.69
CA ILE A 306 0.60 -17.00 -30.43
C ILE A 306 0.42 -15.49 -30.66
N LYS A 307 1.47 -14.69 -30.52
CA LYS A 307 1.39 -13.22 -30.64
C LYS A 307 0.76 -12.75 -31.95
N MET A 308 1.08 -13.44 -33.04
CA MET A 308 0.61 -13.05 -34.38
C MET A 308 -0.91 -13.19 -34.51
N ASP A 309 -1.53 -14.13 -33.80
CA ASP A 309 -2.97 -14.39 -33.89
C ASP A 309 -3.79 -13.28 -33.22
N TYR A 310 -3.15 -12.47 -32.35
CA TYR A 310 -3.84 -11.45 -31.53
C TYR A 310 -3.43 -10.02 -31.82
N LEU A 311 -2.54 -9.76 -32.78
CA LEU A 311 -2.08 -8.40 -33.12
C LEU A 311 -3.23 -7.43 -33.43
N ASP A 312 -4.27 -7.93 -34.08
CA ASP A 312 -5.44 -7.12 -34.46
C ASP A 312 -6.45 -6.91 -33.32
N TYR A 313 -6.28 -7.61 -32.19
CA TYR A 313 -7.26 -7.62 -31.10
C TYR A 313 -6.78 -6.92 -29.83
N SER A 314 -5.61 -7.29 -29.33
CA SER A 314 -5.09 -6.75 -28.06
C SER A 314 -3.60 -7.10 -27.85
N PHE A 315 -2.96 -6.37 -26.95
CA PHE A 315 -1.64 -6.75 -26.44
C PHE A 315 -1.78 -7.92 -25.46
N ILE A 316 -0.78 -8.81 -25.46
CA ILE A 316 -0.67 -9.88 -24.48
C ILE A 316 0.33 -9.43 -23.41
N PHE A 317 -0.14 -9.37 -22.16
CA PHE A 317 0.69 -9.02 -21.02
C PHE A 317 1.26 -10.29 -20.37
N LYS A 318 2.54 -10.29 -20.06
CA LYS A 318 3.11 -11.32 -19.20
C LYS A 318 2.70 -11.09 -17.76
N LYS A 319 2.34 -12.17 -17.05
CA LYS A 319 2.24 -12.08 -15.60
C LYS A 319 3.62 -11.71 -15.06
N TYR A 320 3.68 -10.66 -14.23
CA TYR A 320 4.90 -10.27 -13.55
C TYR A 320 5.32 -11.39 -12.59
N VAL A 321 6.60 -11.71 -12.58
CA VAL A 321 7.24 -12.62 -11.63
C VAL A 321 8.34 -11.83 -10.93
N ASP A 322 8.33 -11.85 -9.62
CA ASP A 322 9.32 -11.15 -8.81
C ASP A 322 10.59 -11.98 -8.68
N GLU A 323 11.39 -11.95 -9.74
CA GLU A 323 12.66 -12.71 -9.80
C GLU A 323 13.66 -12.22 -8.74
N GLU A 324 13.71 -10.93 -8.46
CA GLU A 324 14.60 -10.35 -7.45
C GLU A 324 14.23 -10.83 -6.04
N GLY A 325 12.96 -10.75 -5.68
CA GLY A 325 12.46 -11.24 -4.41
C GLY A 325 12.66 -12.75 -4.26
N PHE A 326 12.42 -13.50 -5.34
CA PHE A 326 12.64 -14.94 -5.36
C PHE A 326 14.12 -15.30 -5.11
N GLU A 327 15.06 -14.72 -5.84
CA GLU A 327 16.49 -15.00 -5.65
C GLU A 327 16.99 -14.56 -4.26
N LYS A 328 16.39 -13.51 -3.70
CA LYS A 328 16.71 -13.03 -2.36
C LYS A 328 16.28 -13.96 -1.24
N LEU A 329 15.14 -14.63 -1.38
CA LEU A 329 14.54 -15.49 -0.36
C LEU A 329 14.81 -16.97 -0.55
N LYS A 330 15.03 -17.40 -1.79
CA LYS A 330 15.27 -18.80 -2.15
C LYS A 330 16.47 -19.39 -1.41
N GLY A 331 16.25 -20.55 -0.81
CA GLY A 331 17.30 -21.29 -0.08
C GLY A 331 17.61 -20.75 1.31
N GLN A 332 16.89 -19.74 1.78
CA GLN A 332 16.95 -19.31 3.18
C GLN A 332 16.05 -20.20 4.05
N ASP A 333 16.35 -20.29 5.35
CA ASP A 333 15.41 -20.83 6.32
C ASP A 333 14.31 -19.79 6.57
N LEU A 334 13.11 -20.07 6.08
CA LEU A 334 11.95 -19.17 6.20
C LEU A 334 11.11 -19.41 7.47
N SER A 335 11.55 -20.24 8.39
CA SER A 335 10.80 -20.61 9.62
C SER A 335 10.48 -19.41 10.53
N ASN A 336 11.30 -18.37 10.50
CA ASN A 336 11.11 -17.11 11.23
C ASN A 336 10.69 -15.94 10.33
N HIS A 337 10.26 -16.24 9.11
CA HIS A 337 9.76 -15.23 8.16
C HIS A 337 8.24 -15.22 8.15
N PHE A 338 7.70 -14.00 8.02
CA PHE A 338 6.28 -13.74 7.96
C PHE A 338 6.00 -12.84 6.76
N TYR A 339 4.79 -12.95 6.25
CA TYR A 339 4.37 -12.06 5.19
C TYR A 339 3.03 -11.42 5.50
N LYS A 340 2.75 -10.33 4.83
CA LYS A 340 1.52 -9.60 4.84
C LYS A 340 1.14 -9.27 3.41
N THR A 341 -0.15 -9.23 3.11
CA THR A 341 -0.68 -8.83 1.81
C THR A 341 -1.90 -7.95 2.02
N ARG A 342 -2.15 -7.04 1.10
CA ARG A 342 -3.35 -6.21 1.06
C ARG A 342 -4.45 -6.81 0.20
N LYS A 343 -4.22 -8.02 -0.32
CA LYS A 343 -5.20 -8.79 -1.08
C LYS A 343 -5.86 -9.81 -0.17
N LYS A 344 -7.16 -9.97 -0.33
CA LYS A 344 -7.95 -10.93 0.44
C LYS A 344 -8.65 -11.87 -0.50
N ILE A 345 -8.65 -13.16 -0.16
CA ILE A 345 -9.30 -14.21 -0.93
C ILE A 345 -10.46 -14.76 -0.14
N LEU A 346 -11.63 -14.75 -0.75
CA LEU A 346 -12.85 -15.34 -0.21
C LEU A 346 -13.07 -16.73 -0.82
N LYS A 347 -13.39 -17.71 0.03
CA LYS A 347 -13.81 -19.04 -0.38
C LYS A 347 -14.74 -19.62 0.68
N ASP A 348 -15.91 -20.11 0.30
CA ASP A 348 -16.91 -20.71 1.20
C ASP A 348 -17.23 -19.83 2.43
N GLY A 349 -17.32 -18.50 2.23
CA GLY A 349 -17.60 -17.52 3.29
C GLY A 349 -16.44 -17.26 4.25
N LYS A 350 -15.26 -17.84 4.02
CA LYS A 350 -14.05 -17.63 4.81
C LYS A 350 -13.07 -16.73 4.07
N SER A 351 -12.22 -16.02 4.82
CA SER A 351 -11.20 -15.11 4.31
C SER A 351 -9.80 -15.69 4.43
N TYR A 352 -8.96 -15.46 3.45
CA TYR A 352 -7.57 -15.95 3.38
C TYR A 352 -6.65 -14.86 2.83
N ASN A 353 -5.38 -14.89 3.23
CA ASN A 353 -4.36 -13.95 2.75
C ASN A 353 -3.79 -14.32 1.37
N SER A 354 -3.80 -15.59 1.00
CA SER A 354 -3.23 -16.07 -0.27
C SER A 354 -3.85 -17.39 -0.71
N VAL A 355 -3.60 -17.78 -1.96
CA VAL A 355 -3.97 -19.10 -2.48
C VAL A 355 -3.28 -20.22 -1.70
N SER A 356 -2.02 -20.00 -1.28
CA SER A 356 -1.30 -20.91 -0.39
C SER A 356 -2.07 -21.20 0.90
N ASN A 357 -2.60 -20.14 1.54
CA ASN A 357 -3.42 -20.28 2.75
C ASN A 357 -4.77 -20.98 2.49
N VAL A 358 -5.37 -20.74 1.32
CA VAL A 358 -6.58 -21.47 0.89
C VAL A 358 -6.31 -22.97 0.82
N LYS A 359 -5.21 -23.37 0.17
CA LYS A 359 -4.83 -24.79 0.05
C LYS A 359 -4.47 -25.43 1.40
N ALA A 360 -3.83 -24.67 2.29
CA ALA A 360 -3.50 -25.10 3.64
C ALA A 360 -4.69 -25.07 4.61
N GLY A 361 -5.85 -24.53 4.22
CA GLY A 361 -7.02 -24.36 5.09
C GLY A 361 -6.84 -23.32 6.21
N ALA A 362 -5.80 -22.48 6.12
CA ALA A 362 -5.45 -21.47 7.11
C ALA A 362 -6.26 -20.18 6.87
N HIS A 363 -7.50 -20.16 7.34
CA HIS A 363 -8.39 -19.00 7.21
C HIS A 363 -8.14 -17.95 8.31
N MET A 364 -8.57 -16.74 8.03
CA MET A 364 -8.49 -15.58 8.92
C MET A 364 -9.84 -15.42 9.65
N GLU A 365 -9.80 -14.79 10.83
CA GLU A 365 -11.01 -14.46 11.59
C GLU A 365 -11.84 -13.36 10.93
N SER A 366 -11.20 -12.42 10.23
CA SER A 366 -11.85 -11.28 9.58
C SER A 366 -11.17 -10.93 8.27
N ILE A 367 -11.94 -10.46 7.29
CA ILE A 367 -11.43 -9.88 6.03
C ILE A 367 -10.59 -8.63 6.28
N ASN A 368 -10.82 -7.93 7.39
CA ASN A 368 -10.07 -6.73 7.78
C ASN A 368 -8.83 -7.05 8.63
N ASP A 369 -8.49 -8.32 8.79
CA ASP A 369 -7.24 -8.71 9.45
C ASP A 369 -6.07 -8.58 8.47
N PHE A 370 -5.15 -7.65 8.75
CA PHE A 370 -3.92 -7.41 8.02
C PHE A 370 -2.68 -7.77 8.83
N SER A 371 -2.79 -8.75 9.73
CA SER A 371 -1.68 -9.26 10.52
C SER A 371 -0.65 -10.00 9.67
N PHE A 372 0.57 -10.08 10.16
CA PHE A 372 1.59 -10.91 9.58
C PHE A 372 1.26 -12.40 9.74
N THR A 373 1.44 -13.16 8.66
CA THR A 373 1.16 -14.59 8.58
C THR A 373 2.47 -15.35 8.35
N PRO A 374 2.71 -16.48 9.01
CA PRO A 374 3.87 -17.32 8.72
C PRO A 374 3.90 -17.73 7.24
N ILE A 375 5.09 -17.76 6.65
CA ILE A 375 5.25 -18.24 5.28
C ILE A 375 4.97 -19.73 5.23
N VAL A 376 4.07 -20.14 4.34
CA VAL A 376 3.91 -21.53 3.91
C VAL A 376 4.57 -21.66 2.54
N GLU A 377 5.80 -22.14 2.52
CA GLU A 377 6.58 -22.25 1.29
C GLU A 377 5.98 -23.29 0.35
N ASN A 378 5.50 -22.84 -0.79
CA ASN A 378 5.03 -23.65 -1.91
C ASN A 378 5.02 -22.80 -3.20
N GLU A 379 4.71 -23.42 -4.34
CA GLU A 379 4.66 -22.71 -5.63
C GLU A 379 3.72 -21.50 -5.61
N ASP A 380 2.58 -21.59 -4.93
CA ASP A 380 1.61 -20.49 -4.87
C ASP A 380 2.16 -19.30 -4.06
N PHE A 381 2.97 -19.52 -3.03
CA PHE A 381 3.63 -18.43 -2.31
C PHE A 381 4.59 -17.67 -3.23
N TRP A 382 5.42 -18.40 -3.97
CA TRP A 382 6.35 -17.81 -4.91
C TRP A 382 5.66 -17.08 -6.07
N ASP A 383 4.55 -17.61 -6.56
CA ASP A 383 3.71 -17.01 -7.60
C ASP A 383 3.06 -15.66 -7.16
N PHE A 384 2.95 -15.41 -5.87
CA PHE A 384 2.35 -14.21 -5.28
C PHE A 384 3.34 -13.34 -4.50
N LEU A 385 4.64 -13.59 -4.64
CA LEU A 385 5.68 -12.85 -3.93
C LEU A 385 5.63 -11.34 -4.24
N ASP A 386 5.32 -10.99 -5.47
CA ASP A 386 5.15 -9.60 -5.94
C ASP A 386 4.00 -8.82 -5.24
N GLU A 387 3.13 -9.53 -4.53
CA GLU A 387 1.98 -8.99 -3.80
C GLU A 387 2.18 -9.00 -2.28
N THR A 388 3.41 -9.30 -1.80
CA THR A 388 3.68 -9.53 -0.39
C THR A 388 4.67 -8.52 0.20
N TYR A 389 4.49 -8.25 1.49
CA TYR A 389 5.46 -7.57 2.35
C TYR A 389 6.04 -8.63 3.28
N VAL A 390 7.31 -8.97 3.10
CA VAL A 390 7.99 -10.04 3.84
C VAL A 390 8.90 -9.45 4.90
N VAL A 391 8.76 -9.95 6.11
CA VAL A 391 9.59 -9.59 7.26
C VAL A 391 10.20 -10.83 7.90
N LYS A 392 11.35 -10.64 8.51
CA LYS A 392 11.99 -11.60 9.39
C LYS A 392 11.75 -11.18 10.83
N LYS A 393 11.31 -12.10 11.68
CA LYS A 393 11.22 -11.86 13.12
C LYS A 393 12.62 -11.89 13.71
N LEU A 394 12.93 -10.85 14.50
CA LEU A 394 14.18 -10.74 15.25
C LEU A 394 14.05 -11.51 16.57
N ASP A 395 15.16 -12.12 17.03
CA ASP A 395 15.24 -12.84 18.30
C ASP A 395 15.21 -11.88 19.51
#